data_9d52689ac7c6ce9c345ec4ff1f446a36
#
_entry.id   9d52689ac7c6ce9c345ec4ff1f446a36
#
_cell.length_a   1.000
_cell.length_b   1.000
_cell.length_c   1.000
_cell.angle_alpha   90.00
_cell.angle_beta   90.00
_cell.angle_gamma   90.00
#
_symmetry.space_group_name_H-M   'P 1'
#
loop_
_entity.id
_entity.type
_entity.pdbx_description
1 polymer ?
#
loop_
_entity_poly.entity_id
_entity_poly.type
_entity_poly.pdbx_seq_one_letter_code
_entity_poly.pdbx_strand_id
1 'polypeptide(L)'
;MKHSPFSTASVRMALAGLLAVVLVACGGGGTTPVTGVQVRALSPEFTVRKAVAYSPYRTAVNVDGLAAEVIPKANIKQDLDLLLAAGFRLIRLFDSDDKVAKQTLQVIKDNNLNIKVQLGIYIQSGNEGHNQAQLARGVALANEFRDIVLAVSVGNETMVSWSFNKFEPAVVAGYIRTVRNQITQPITTDDNYAFWASVPTVISDVIDFAALHTYAELDTYFDPTRWEWKLTNVPAAQRAVAMMDAAIAETRRQYNEGRAGLDKKGLSYIPIIIGETGWNAVDVGRLKFRAHPVNQKMYLDRLATWAAEGRAGAGPKAVFYFEAFDEPWKQGDDKWGLFNVQRQARFAIQAINANNSPASSATWVWEPGVYSNADALYFQPAVAKPAITENRYTLYTDVAIGASEVRPANLFWDAFDGNTVFAPEVTTAFGPGDATHSIEITPTPASYGWGFLRQSHTGETDNLSGYAANGTLNFWISTSYPGKIEIGISTDTLDREPQEAYLQIQPGNYGYCNTGAWCKVSIPIKDFVAKNPKLDLSLVLSRFAISDVYSRTGKANNSNITTKLIIDGIYWAK
;
A
#
# COMPACT_ATOMS: atom_id res chain seq x y z
N MET A 1 2.01 30.17 0.81
CA MET A 1 2.31 31.61 0.89
C MET A 1 3.64 31.85 0.21
N LYS A 2 3.56 32.68 -0.88
CA LYS A 2 4.52 33.62 -1.45
C LYS A 2 5.97 33.14 -1.59
N HIS A 3 6.42 32.84 -2.81
CA HIS A 3 7.05 33.74 -3.79
C HIS A 3 8.03 34.73 -3.14
N SER A 4 9.24 34.89 -3.59
CA SER A 4 9.74 35.16 -4.92
C SER A 4 11.27 35.37 -4.89
N PRO A 5 11.90 35.69 -6.01
CA PRO A 5 13.20 35.22 -6.45
C PRO A 5 14.28 36.33 -6.44
N PHE A 6 15.53 35.95 -6.67
CA PHE A 6 16.57 36.86 -7.21
C PHE A 6 17.64 35.97 -7.84
N SER A 7 17.80 36.00 -9.12
CA SER A 7 18.46 36.99 -9.99
C SER A 7 19.99 36.95 -9.96
N THR A 8 20.48 36.33 -11.01
CA THR A 8 21.69 36.59 -11.82
C THR A 8 22.72 37.65 -11.35
N ALA A 9 23.97 37.25 -11.37
CA ALA A 9 25.03 38.08 -11.98
C ALA A 9 26.27 37.25 -12.31
N SER A 10 26.62 37.32 -13.58
CA SER A 10 27.82 36.81 -14.20
C SER A 10 29.03 37.70 -13.86
N VAL A 11 30.18 37.08 -13.64
CA VAL A 11 31.47 37.76 -13.97
C VAL A 11 32.41 36.73 -14.58
N ARG A 12 32.73 36.96 -15.86
CA ARG A 12 33.88 36.38 -16.56
C ARG A 12 35.14 37.15 -16.15
N MET A 13 36.24 36.45 -15.93
CA MET A 13 37.54 36.96 -16.41
C MET A 13 38.52 35.82 -16.65
N ALA A 14 39.15 35.91 -17.80
CA ALA A 14 40.19 35.04 -18.34
C ALA A 14 41.57 35.57 -17.96
N LEU A 15 42.60 34.75 -18.00
CA LEU A 15 43.90 34.85 -18.68
C LEU A 15 44.90 33.88 -18.10
N ALA A 16 45.32 32.93 -18.84
CA ALA A 16 46.54 32.84 -19.66
C ALA A 16 47.82 32.42 -18.91
N GLY A 17 48.27 31.22 -19.20
CA GLY A 17 49.64 30.94 -19.65
C GLY A 17 50.72 30.68 -18.65
N LEU A 18 51.22 29.44 -18.61
CA LEU A 18 52.61 29.14 -18.96
C LEU A 18 52.85 27.63 -19.09
N LEU A 19 53.40 27.26 -20.23
CA LEU A 19 54.00 25.97 -20.54
C LEU A 19 55.28 25.77 -19.72
N ALA A 20 55.43 24.62 -19.05
CA ALA A 20 56.73 24.06 -18.74
C ALA A 20 56.67 22.55 -18.90
N VAL A 21 57.30 22.07 -19.97
CA VAL A 21 57.63 20.68 -20.23
C VAL A 21 58.81 20.29 -19.34
N VAL A 22 58.69 19.25 -18.53
CA VAL A 22 59.82 18.47 -18.04
C VAL A 22 59.48 17.01 -18.14
N LEU A 23 60.36 16.28 -18.82
CA LEU A 23 60.34 14.88 -19.13
C LEU A 23 60.86 14.04 -17.93
N VAL A 24 60.20 12.90 -17.76
CA VAL A 24 60.68 11.56 -17.38
C VAL A 24 61.29 11.36 -15.99
N ALA A 25 60.58 10.55 -15.21
CA ALA A 25 61.21 9.43 -14.52
C ALA A 25 60.17 8.33 -14.32
N CYS A 26 60.40 7.13 -14.84
CA CYS A 26 59.76 5.88 -14.48
C CYS A 26 59.94 5.63 -13.01
N GLY A 27 58.87 5.81 -12.22
CA GLY A 27 58.78 5.34 -10.84
C GLY A 27 57.43 4.69 -10.70
N GLY A 28 57.38 3.37 -10.46
CA GLY A 28 56.19 2.63 -10.16
C GLY A 28 55.46 3.20 -8.98
N GLY A 29 54.45 4.07 -9.24
CA GLY A 29 53.48 4.48 -8.26
C GLY A 29 52.45 3.37 -8.13
N GLY A 30 52.57 2.58 -7.08
CA GLY A 30 51.52 1.72 -6.64
C GLY A 30 50.28 2.55 -6.39
N THR A 31 49.25 2.39 -7.23
CA THR A 31 47.91 2.83 -6.89
C THR A 31 47.56 2.08 -5.61
N THR A 32 47.49 2.79 -4.48
CA THR A 32 46.86 2.29 -3.27
C THR A 32 45.50 1.76 -3.71
N PRO A 33 45.18 0.49 -3.46
CA PRO A 33 43.84 -0.01 -3.72
C PRO A 33 42.89 0.82 -2.88
N VAL A 34 41.91 1.42 -3.53
CA VAL A 34 40.72 1.89 -2.82
C VAL A 34 40.23 0.65 -2.08
N THR A 35 40.26 0.68 -0.75
CA THR A 35 39.77 -0.40 0.11
C THR A 35 38.25 -0.41 0.07
N GLY A 36 37.68 -0.64 -1.12
CA GLY A 36 36.27 -0.96 -1.30
C GLY A 36 36.04 -2.42 -0.93
N VAL A 37 34.98 -2.70 -0.21
CA VAL A 37 34.56 -4.08 0.07
C VAL A 37 34.38 -4.80 -1.28
N GLN A 38 35.06 -5.94 -1.46
CA GLN A 38 34.94 -6.72 -2.68
C GLN A 38 33.50 -7.24 -2.82
N VAL A 39 32.80 -6.82 -3.88
CA VAL A 39 31.44 -7.25 -4.16
C VAL A 39 31.41 -8.72 -4.54
N ARG A 40 30.55 -9.50 -3.89
CA ARG A 40 30.30 -10.91 -4.19
C ARG A 40 29.28 -11.00 -5.30
N ALA A 41 29.54 -11.76 -6.33
CA ALA A 41 28.64 -11.91 -7.46
C ALA A 41 27.41 -12.76 -7.09
N LEU A 42 26.23 -12.36 -7.59
CA LEU A 42 25.08 -13.25 -7.64
C LEU A 42 25.42 -14.44 -8.56
N SER A 43 25.15 -15.65 -8.09
CA SER A 43 25.44 -16.85 -8.89
C SER A 43 24.54 -16.90 -10.15
N PRO A 44 25.01 -17.52 -11.26
CA PRO A 44 24.14 -17.76 -12.40
C PRO A 44 22.88 -18.55 -12.02
N GLU A 45 23.00 -19.46 -11.07
CA GLU A 45 21.87 -20.24 -10.55
C GLU A 45 20.80 -19.36 -9.90
N PHE A 46 21.19 -18.29 -9.20
CA PHE A 46 20.25 -17.32 -8.65
C PHE A 46 19.52 -16.53 -9.75
N THR A 47 20.25 -16.06 -10.74
CA THR A 47 19.72 -15.11 -11.73
C THR A 47 18.83 -15.72 -12.80
N VAL A 48 18.96 -17.04 -13.09
CA VAL A 48 18.16 -17.71 -14.13
C VAL A 48 16.80 -18.22 -13.63
N ARG A 49 16.62 -18.30 -12.32
CA ARG A 49 15.43 -18.91 -11.70
C ARG A 49 14.23 -17.96 -11.70
N LYS A 50 13.03 -18.51 -11.91
CA LYS A 50 11.78 -17.81 -11.65
C LYS A 50 11.59 -17.71 -10.13
N ALA A 51 11.35 -16.50 -9.63
CA ALA A 51 11.40 -16.19 -8.21
C ALA A 51 10.06 -15.68 -7.66
N VAL A 52 9.78 -15.99 -6.37
CA VAL A 52 8.57 -15.59 -5.67
C VAL A 52 8.86 -15.40 -4.17
N ALA A 53 8.20 -14.43 -3.54
CA ALA A 53 8.19 -14.30 -2.08
C ALA A 53 7.31 -15.41 -1.47
N TYR A 54 7.77 -16.02 -0.38
CA TYR A 54 7.11 -17.16 0.24
C TYR A 54 7.03 -17.03 1.75
N SER A 55 5.84 -17.27 2.26
CA SER A 55 5.52 -17.41 3.68
C SER A 55 4.60 -18.61 3.88
N PRO A 56 4.86 -19.47 4.87
CA PRO A 56 4.09 -20.71 5.07
C PRO A 56 2.84 -20.54 5.95
N TYR A 57 2.56 -19.36 6.45
CA TYR A 57 1.42 -19.10 7.35
C TYR A 57 0.08 -19.30 6.65
N ARG A 58 -0.90 -19.92 7.37
CA ARG A 58 -2.22 -20.29 6.83
C ARG A 58 -3.39 -19.91 7.69
N THR A 59 -3.20 -19.80 9.00
CA THR A 59 -4.30 -19.74 9.98
C THR A 59 -4.28 -18.52 10.88
N ALA A 60 -3.12 -17.88 11.05
CA ALA A 60 -3.04 -16.62 11.78
C ALA A 60 -3.90 -15.56 11.07
N VAL A 61 -4.78 -14.89 11.82
CA VAL A 61 -5.69 -13.85 11.30
C VAL A 61 -5.20 -12.42 11.62
N ASN A 62 -4.10 -12.31 12.35
CA ASN A 62 -3.41 -11.07 12.69
C ASN A 62 -1.96 -11.36 13.10
N VAL A 63 -1.17 -10.33 13.30
CA VAL A 63 0.25 -10.43 13.67
C VAL A 63 0.46 -11.19 15.00
N ASP A 64 -0.42 -11.00 15.97
CA ASP A 64 -0.32 -11.66 17.28
C ASP A 64 -0.49 -13.18 17.16
N GLY A 65 -1.28 -13.65 16.20
CA GLY A 65 -1.50 -15.06 15.91
C GLY A 65 -0.29 -15.77 15.30
N LEU A 66 0.63 -15.04 14.69
CA LEU A 66 1.81 -15.61 14.02
C LEU A 66 2.66 -16.45 14.98
N ALA A 67 2.86 -16.00 16.21
CA ALA A 67 3.67 -16.71 17.19
C ALA A 67 3.07 -18.07 17.55
N ALA A 68 1.75 -18.16 17.65
CA ALA A 68 1.00 -19.35 18.06
C ALA A 68 0.77 -20.35 16.92
N GLU A 69 0.81 -19.92 15.66
CA GLU A 69 0.56 -20.81 14.52
C GLU A 69 1.62 -21.90 14.42
N VAL A 70 1.17 -23.15 14.42
CA VAL A 70 2.02 -24.32 14.16
C VAL A 70 2.09 -24.56 12.66
N ILE A 71 3.29 -24.67 12.12
CA ILE A 71 3.53 -24.88 10.69
C ILE A 71 4.10 -26.31 10.48
N PRO A 72 3.27 -27.28 10.10
CA PRO A 72 3.75 -28.65 9.83
C PRO A 72 4.66 -28.66 8.59
N LYS A 73 5.74 -29.44 8.64
CA LYS A 73 6.63 -29.67 7.46
C LYS A 73 5.87 -30.17 6.24
N ALA A 74 4.81 -30.95 6.42
CA ALA A 74 3.94 -31.41 5.34
C ALA A 74 3.25 -30.25 4.60
N ASN A 75 2.85 -29.18 5.33
CA ASN A 75 2.28 -28.00 4.73
C ASN A 75 3.32 -27.23 3.89
N ILE A 76 4.53 -27.08 4.42
CA ILE A 76 5.65 -26.47 3.67
C ILE A 76 5.95 -27.29 2.40
N LYS A 77 5.99 -28.64 2.53
CA LYS A 77 6.23 -29.52 1.38
C LYS A 77 5.16 -29.34 0.30
N GLN A 78 3.88 -29.28 0.70
CA GLN A 78 2.76 -29.01 -0.21
C GLN A 78 2.93 -27.67 -0.94
N ASP A 79 3.26 -26.61 -0.21
CA ASP A 79 3.47 -25.27 -0.78
C ASP A 79 4.62 -25.30 -1.80
N LEU A 80 5.76 -25.90 -1.44
CA LEU A 80 6.92 -25.99 -2.32
C LEU A 80 6.65 -26.85 -3.57
N ASP A 81 5.85 -27.90 -3.47
CA ASP A 81 5.43 -28.70 -4.62
C ASP A 81 4.55 -27.87 -5.59
N LEU A 82 3.63 -27.07 -5.06
CA LEU A 82 2.81 -26.16 -5.86
C LEU A 82 3.68 -25.11 -6.57
N LEU A 83 4.66 -24.55 -5.88
CA LEU A 83 5.59 -23.59 -6.48
C LEU A 83 6.46 -24.24 -7.57
N LEU A 84 6.94 -25.45 -7.33
CA LEU A 84 7.67 -26.23 -8.34
C LEU A 84 6.82 -26.49 -9.58
N ALA A 85 5.56 -26.87 -9.40
CA ALA A 85 4.60 -27.08 -10.49
C ALA A 85 4.33 -25.78 -11.28
N ALA A 86 4.31 -24.62 -10.60
CA ALA A 86 4.20 -23.30 -11.21
C ALA A 86 5.52 -22.79 -11.85
N GLY A 87 6.59 -23.59 -11.78
CA GLY A 87 7.90 -23.26 -12.37
C GLY A 87 8.78 -22.37 -11.51
N PHE A 88 8.39 -22.03 -10.28
CA PHE A 88 9.24 -21.28 -9.36
C PHE A 88 10.33 -22.17 -8.79
N ARG A 89 11.55 -21.64 -8.78
CA ARG A 89 12.77 -22.35 -8.37
C ARG A 89 13.64 -21.52 -7.44
N LEU A 90 13.23 -20.30 -7.12
CA LEU A 90 13.86 -19.39 -6.18
C LEU A 90 12.78 -18.79 -5.31
N ILE A 91 12.92 -18.91 -3.99
CA ILE A 91 12.01 -18.30 -3.04
C ILE A 91 12.75 -17.29 -2.18
N ARG A 92 12.04 -16.23 -1.75
CA ARG A 92 12.50 -15.31 -0.73
C ARG A 92 11.76 -15.58 0.56
N LEU A 93 12.49 -15.77 1.64
CA LEU A 93 12.01 -15.85 3.00
C LEU A 93 12.25 -14.52 3.70
N PHE A 94 11.39 -14.14 4.64
CA PHE A 94 11.42 -12.83 5.29
C PHE A 94 12.22 -12.81 6.59
N ASP A 95 12.29 -13.93 7.27
CA ASP A 95 12.94 -14.08 8.57
C ASP A 95 13.86 -15.31 8.61
N SER A 96 14.61 -15.44 9.71
CA SER A 96 15.48 -16.58 9.98
C SER A 96 14.93 -17.50 11.08
N ASP A 97 13.64 -17.42 11.41
CA ASP A 97 13.04 -18.21 12.48
C ASP A 97 13.04 -19.70 12.20
N ASP A 98 13.24 -20.50 13.25
CA ASP A 98 13.31 -21.96 13.14
C ASP A 98 12.03 -22.54 12.53
N LYS A 99 10.85 -22.02 12.89
CA LYS A 99 9.56 -22.55 12.41
C LYS A 99 9.26 -22.18 10.94
N VAL A 100 9.89 -21.15 10.39
CA VAL A 100 9.73 -20.71 9.00
C VAL A 100 10.97 -21.10 8.19
N ALA A 101 12.07 -20.39 8.40
CA ALA A 101 13.26 -20.55 7.55
C ALA A 101 13.94 -21.91 7.70
N LYS A 102 14.25 -22.33 8.94
CA LYS A 102 14.93 -23.61 9.16
C LYS A 102 14.09 -24.79 8.67
N GLN A 103 12.77 -24.80 8.99
CA GLN A 103 11.90 -25.88 8.52
C GLN A 103 11.82 -25.91 6.98
N THR A 104 11.70 -24.74 6.33
CA THR A 104 11.65 -24.66 4.87
C THR A 104 12.93 -25.20 4.23
N LEU A 105 14.09 -24.76 4.74
CA LEU A 105 15.40 -25.24 4.26
C LEU A 105 15.57 -26.76 4.47
N GLN A 106 15.11 -27.26 5.63
CA GLN A 106 15.14 -28.68 5.93
C GLN A 106 14.21 -29.47 5.00
N VAL A 107 13.00 -29.00 4.71
CA VAL A 107 12.08 -29.63 3.77
C VAL A 107 12.68 -29.68 2.35
N ILE A 108 13.31 -28.59 1.90
CA ILE A 108 14.01 -28.56 0.61
C ILE A 108 15.11 -29.63 0.57
N LYS A 109 15.94 -29.70 1.61
CA LYS A 109 17.05 -30.64 1.72
C LYS A 109 16.57 -32.09 1.81
N ASP A 110 15.67 -32.41 2.73
CA ASP A 110 15.17 -33.76 3.00
C ASP A 110 14.47 -34.38 1.79
N ASN A 111 13.84 -33.55 0.95
CA ASN A 111 13.13 -34.00 -0.25
C ASN A 111 13.88 -33.72 -1.56
N ASN A 112 15.14 -33.25 -1.47
CA ASN A 112 15.98 -32.91 -2.62
C ASN A 112 15.23 -32.02 -3.65
N LEU A 113 14.51 -30.99 -3.18
CA LEU A 113 13.73 -30.12 -4.04
C LEU A 113 14.65 -29.15 -4.80
N ASN A 114 14.42 -28.99 -6.10
CA ASN A 114 15.16 -28.03 -6.92
C ASN A 114 14.68 -26.59 -6.68
N ILE A 115 14.74 -26.15 -5.42
CA ILE A 115 14.42 -24.80 -4.98
C ILE A 115 15.64 -24.22 -4.27
N LYS A 116 15.93 -22.94 -4.56
CA LYS A 116 16.96 -22.15 -3.88
C LYS A 116 16.30 -20.99 -3.13
N VAL A 117 17.05 -20.37 -2.23
CA VAL A 117 16.52 -19.41 -1.27
C VAL A 117 17.35 -18.13 -1.24
N GLN A 118 16.69 -16.99 -1.27
CA GLN A 118 17.17 -15.74 -0.65
C GLN A 118 16.65 -15.73 0.78
N LEU A 119 17.56 -15.82 1.75
CA LEU A 119 17.22 -15.88 3.16
C LEU A 119 17.11 -14.47 3.74
N GLY A 120 15.94 -14.11 4.26
CA GLY A 120 15.71 -12.89 5.03
C GLY A 120 16.19 -13.03 6.47
N ILE A 121 16.62 -11.93 7.04
CA ILE A 121 16.91 -11.74 8.46
C ILE A 121 16.09 -10.56 8.90
N TYR A 122 14.94 -10.82 9.56
CA TYR A 122 14.02 -9.78 9.98
C TYR A 122 14.54 -9.05 11.22
N ILE A 123 14.76 -7.73 11.09
CA ILE A 123 15.13 -6.88 12.22
C ILE A 123 13.94 -6.01 12.63
N GLN A 124 13.81 -5.75 13.93
CA GLN A 124 12.72 -4.99 14.52
C GLN A 124 13.26 -3.80 15.31
N SER A 125 12.76 -2.61 14.99
CA SER A 125 13.16 -1.37 15.68
C SER A 125 12.82 -1.44 17.17
N GLY A 126 13.79 -1.07 18.01
CA GLY A 126 13.62 -1.11 19.46
C GLY A 126 13.73 -2.50 20.11
N ASN A 127 14.03 -3.55 19.35
CA ASN A 127 14.12 -4.92 19.88
C ASN A 127 15.47 -5.59 19.56
N GLU A 128 16.51 -5.10 20.20
CA GLU A 128 17.88 -5.56 19.96
C GLU A 128 18.08 -7.06 20.25
N GLY A 129 17.44 -7.60 21.31
CA GLY A 129 17.52 -9.01 21.63
C GLY A 129 16.96 -9.91 20.50
N HIS A 130 15.84 -9.51 19.90
CA HIS A 130 15.29 -10.15 18.72
C HIS A 130 16.26 -10.05 17.52
N ASN A 131 16.80 -8.85 17.28
CA ASN A 131 17.70 -8.61 16.15
C ASN A 131 18.95 -9.48 16.23
N GLN A 132 19.61 -9.55 17.38
CA GLN A 132 20.78 -10.39 17.57
C GLN A 132 20.46 -11.89 17.39
N ALA A 133 19.31 -12.34 17.87
CA ALA A 133 18.86 -13.72 17.67
C ALA A 133 18.60 -14.02 16.17
N GLN A 134 17.96 -13.11 15.44
CA GLN A 134 17.72 -13.22 14.00
C GLN A 134 19.05 -13.27 13.22
N LEU A 135 19.99 -12.37 13.53
CA LEU A 135 21.32 -12.35 12.89
C LEU A 135 22.08 -13.67 13.12
N ALA A 136 22.12 -14.15 14.36
CA ALA A 136 22.83 -15.40 14.70
C ALA A 136 22.23 -16.61 13.97
N ARG A 137 20.88 -16.73 13.95
CA ARG A 137 20.19 -17.80 13.20
C ARG A 137 20.42 -17.69 11.70
N GLY A 138 20.30 -16.48 11.13
CA GLY A 138 20.53 -16.25 9.72
C GLY A 138 21.94 -16.67 9.27
N VAL A 139 22.97 -16.33 10.04
CA VAL A 139 24.35 -16.78 9.81
C VAL A 139 24.46 -18.30 9.89
N ALA A 140 23.88 -18.92 10.92
CA ALA A 140 23.91 -20.36 11.09
C ALA A 140 23.25 -21.09 9.90
N LEU A 141 22.05 -20.66 9.50
CA LEU A 141 21.30 -21.24 8.38
C LEU A 141 22.00 -21.04 7.04
N ALA A 142 22.55 -19.85 6.77
CA ALA A 142 23.32 -19.60 5.54
C ALA A 142 24.55 -20.49 5.44
N ASN A 143 25.20 -20.80 6.56
CA ASN A 143 26.36 -21.69 6.60
C ASN A 143 25.97 -23.18 6.54
N GLU A 144 24.90 -23.60 7.20
CA GLU A 144 24.42 -24.99 7.20
C GLU A 144 23.84 -25.41 5.84
N PHE A 145 23.15 -24.49 5.14
CA PHE A 145 22.44 -24.77 3.89
C PHE A 145 23.06 -24.04 2.68
N ARG A 146 24.39 -24.00 2.59
CA ARG A 146 25.13 -23.25 1.54
C ARG A 146 24.70 -23.55 0.12
N ASP A 147 24.35 -24.80 -0.16
CA ASP A 147 23.89 -25.23 -1.49
C ASP A 147 22.45 -24.82 -1.81
N ILE A 148 21.70 -24.36 -0.82
CA ILE A 148 20.30 -23.94 -0.93
C ILE A 148 20.17 -22.42 -0.82
N VAL A 149 20.83 -21.82 0.17
CA VAL A 149 20.82 -20.36 0.40
C VAL A 149 21.84 -19.70 -0.53
N LEU A 150 21.37 -19.04 -1.57
CA LEU A 150 22.21 -18.40 -2.59
C LEU A 150 22.47 -16.92 -2.32
N ALA A 151 21.64 -16.26 -1.51
CA ALA A 151 21.79 -14.86 -1.12
C ALA A 151 21.16 -14.64 0.26
N VAL A 152 21.59 -13.57 0.95
CA VAL A 152 21.05 -13.18 2.25
C VAL A 152 20.63 -11.71 2.21
N SER A 153 19.54 -11.37 2.91
CA SER A 153 19.03 -10.02 3.04
C SER A 153 18.82 -9.68 4.51
N VAL A 154 19.26 -8.50 4.95
CA VAL A 154 19.10 -8.02 6.33
C VAL A 154 18.19 -6.81 6.37
N GLY A 155 17.02 -6.95 6.99
CA GLY A 155 15.97 -5.94 7.02
C GLY A 155 15.02 -6.02 5.83
N ASN A 156 13.82 -5.49 6.04
CA ASN A 156 12.74 -5.40 5.05
C ASN A 156 12.02 -4.07 5.22
N GLU A 157 12.13 -3.16 4.23
CA GLU A 157 11.51 -1.82 4.22
C GLU A 157 11.77 -1.03 5.51
N THR A 158 13.03 -0.96 5.93
CA THR A 158 13.39 -0.38 7.23
C THR A 158 13.89 1.06 7.13
N MET A 159 14.15 1.60 5.94
CA MET A 159 14.85 2.88 5.79
C MET A 159 14.05 3.97 5.08
N VAL A 160 12.89 3.67 4.50
CA VAL A 160 11.99 4.71 3.98
C VAL A 160 11.34 5.50 5.11
N SER A 161 10.98 6.77 4.83
CA SER A 161 10.46 7.69 5.85
C SER A 161 9.11 7.26 6.45
N TRP A 162 8.32 6.51 5.70
CA TRP A 162 6.99 6.00 6.08
C TRP A 162 7.02 4.59 6.69
N SER A 163 8.23 3.98 6.87
CA SER A 163 8.32 2.67 7.51
C SER A 163 7.85 2.71 8.95
N PHE A 164 6.95 1.78 9.33
CA PHE A 164 6.58 1.57 10.73
C PHE A 164 7.71 0.91 11.55
N ASN A 165 8.66 0.26 10.86
CA ASN A 165 9.81 -0.44 11.43
C ASN A 165 11.12 0.27 11.07
N LYS A 166 11.16 1.58 11.31
CA LYS A 166 12.24 2.44 10.82
C LYS A 166 13.54 2.29 11.60
N PHE A 167 14.63 2.22 10.85
CA PHE A 167 16.00 2.24 11.35
C PHE A 167 16.82 3.38 10.73
N GLU A 168 17.82 3.82 11.46
CA GLU A 168 18.89 4.64 10.89
C GLU A 168 19.79 3.76 10.01
N PRO A 169 20.16 4.21 8.79
CA PRO A 169 20.96 3.42 7.85
C PRO A 169 22.27 2.88 8.43
N ALA A 170 22.90 3.62 9.33
CA ALA A 170 24.15 3.19 9.98
C ALA A 170 23.96 1.94 10.85
N VAL A 171 22.79 1.77 11.48
CA VAL A 171 22.46 0.59 12.29
C VAL A 171 22.28 -0.62 11.40
N VAL A 172 21.50 -0.48 10.31
CA VAL A 172 21.30 -1.57 9.33
C VAL A 172 22.62 -1.98 8.70
N ALA A 173 23.47 -1.01 8.32
CA ALA A 173 24.81 -1.28 7.81
C ALA A 173 25.68 -2.05 8.81
N GLY A 174 25.54 -1.78 10.09
CA GLY A 174 26.21 -2.53 11.18
C GLY A 174 25.80 -4.00 11.19
N TYR A 175 24.51 -4.27 11.11
CA TYR A 175 23.97 -5.63 11.04
C TYR A 175 24.40 -6.35 9.74
N ILE A 176 24.35 -5.67 8.60
CA ILE A 176 24.82 -6.24 7.32
C ILE A 176 26.31 -6.64 7.44
N ARG A 177 27.19 -5.78 7.98
CA ARG A 177 28.61 -6.11 8.19
C ARG A 177 28.79 -7.30 9.11
N THR A 178 28.01 -7.38 10.19
CA THR A 178 28.08 -8.49 11.14
C THR A 178 27.78 -9.83 10.45
N VAL A 179 26.74 -9.88 9.63
CA VAL A 179 26.39 -11.08 8.87
C VAL A 179 27.41 -11.35 7.75
N ARG A 180 27.77 -10.32 6.97
CA ARG A 180 28.70 -10.40 5.86
C ARG A 180 30.02 -11.06 6.25
N ASN A 181 30.55 -10.73 7.41
CA ASN A 181 31.83 -11.24 7.88
C ASN A 181 31.81 -12.75 8.24
N GLN A 182 30.62 -13.35 8.32
CA GLN A 182 30.43 -14.71 8.80
C GLN A 182 29.82 -15.66 7.75
N ILE A 183 29.47 -15.14 6.56
CA ILE A 183 28.89 -15.91 5.46
C ILE A 183 29.69 -15.73 4.17
N THR A 184 29.47 -16.60 3.19
CA THR A 184 30.09 -16.49 1.85
C THR A 184 29.12 -16.01 0.77
N GLN A 185 27.83 -16.09 1.01
CA GLN A 185 26.78 -15.66 0.09
C GLN A 185 26.80 -14.14 -0.11
N PRO A 186 26.41 -13.64 -1.30
CA PRO A 186 26.14 -12.23 -1.49
C PRO A 186 25.03 -11.76 -0.57
N ILE A 187 25.16 -10.49 -0.09
CA ILE A 187 24.30 -9.91 0.93
C ILE A 187 23.74 -8.56 0.49
N THR A 188 22.52 -8.27 0.92
CA THR A 188 21.82 -7.00 0.67
C THR A 188 20.92 -6.60 1.85
N THR A 189 20.14 -5.57 1.65
CA THR A 189 18.89 -5.23 2.35
C THR A 189 17.78 -5.06 1.32
N ASP A 190 16.55 -5.40 1.68
CA ASP A 190 15.39 -5.18 0.84
C ASP A 190 14.68 -3.88 1.27
N ASP A 191 14.48 -2.95 0.33
CA ASP A 191 13.78 -1.69 0.62
C ASP A 191 13.09 -1.12 -0.63
N ASN A 192 12.19 -0.18 -0.42
CA ASN A 192 11.48 0.51 -1.48
C ASN A 192 12.44 1.21 -2.46
N TYR A 193 12.09 1.27 -3.75
CA TYR A 193 12.89 1.92 -4.77
C TYR A 193 13.25 3.38 -4.43
N ALA A 194 12.38 4.09 -3.69
CA ALA A 194 12.64 5.47 -3.27
C ALA A 194 13.84 5.60 -2.33
N PHE A 195 14.08 4.60 -1.48
CA PHE A 195 15.30 4.51 -0.69
C PHE A 195 16.53 4.36 -1.59
N TRP A 196 16.46 3.45 -2.56
CA TRP A 196 17.56 3.17 -3.49
C TRP A 196 17.89 4.35 -4.42
N ALA A 197 16.91 5.18 -4.76
CA ALA A 197 17.10 6.42 -5.52
C ALA A 197 18.04 7.42 -4.83
N SER A 198 18.15 7.32 -3.50
CA SER A 198 19.00 8.17 -2.67
C SER A 198 19.84 7.38 -1.65
N VAL A 199 20.18 6.13 -1.97
CA VAL A 199 20.86 5.20 -1.06
C VAL A 199 22.07 5.86 -0.40
N PRO A 200 22.20 5.84 0.94
CA PRO A 200 23.35 6.41 1.64
C PRO A 200 24.60 5.52 1.47
N THR A 201 25.77 6.17 1.44
CA THR A 201 27.06 5.48 1.24
C THR A 201 27.30 4.38 2.27
N VAL A 202 26.87 4.59 3.51
CA VAL A 202 27.03 3.60 4.59
C VAL A 202 26.35 2.25 4.28
N ILE A 203 25.29 2.26 3.48
CA ILE A 203 24.61 1.03 2.99
C ILE A 203 25.29 0.51 1.72
N SER A 204 25.54 1.39 0.73
CA SER A 204 26.13 0.94 -0.53
C SER A 204 27.52 0.31 -0.37
N ASP A 205 28.25 0.68 0.69
CA ASP A 205 29.58 0.14 1.00
C ASP A 205 29.57 -1.27 1.60
N VAL A 206 28.41 -1.80 1.98
CA VAL A 206 28.30 -3.08 2.70
C VAL A 206 27.50 -4.15 1.98
N ILE A 207 26.88 -3.80 0.87
CA ILE A 207 26.04 -4.71 0.08
C ILE A 207 26.79 -5.26 -1.15
N ASP A 208 26.28 -6.36 -1.67
CA ASP A 208 26.77 -6.98 -2.91
C ASP A 208 25.83 -6.73 -4.09
N PHE A 209 24.55 -6.48 -3.82
CA PHE A 209 23.51 -6.16 -4.80
C PHE A 209 22.42 -5.30 -4.14
N ALA A 210 21.60 -4.65 -4.94
CA ALA A 210 20.44 -3.88 -4.45
C ALA A 210 19.16 -4.68 -4.70
N ALA A 211 18.27 -4.71 -3.72
CA ALA A 211 16.96 -5.35 -3.80
C ALA A 211 15.85 -4.30 -3.64
N LEU A 212 15.19 -3.97 -4.76
CA LEU A 212 14.18 -2.92 -4.82
C LEU A 212 12.78 -3.49 -4.68
N HIS A 213 11.93 -2.82 -3.90
CA HIS A 213 10.49 -3.05 -3.91
C HIS A 213 9.80 -2.03 -4.81
N THR A 214 8.93 -2.51 -5.70
CA THR A 214 8.23 -1.71 -6.71
C THR A 214 6.77 -2.12 -6.79
N TYR A 215 5.85 -1.20 -6.46
CA TYR A 215 4.42 -1.50 -6.33
C TYR A 215 3.55 -0.51 -7.11
N ALA A 216 3.60 -0.58 -8.45
CA ALA A 216 2.85 0.33 -9.32
C ALA A 216 1.34 0.38 -9.01
N GLU A 217 0.72 -0.76 -8.66
CA GLU A 217 -0.69 -0.80 -8.28
C GLU A 217 -0.94 -0.10 -6.95
N LEU A 218 -0.24 -0.52 -5.89
CA LEU A 218 -0.47 -0.03 -4.53
C LEU A 218 -0.13 1.46 -4.39
N ASP A 219 0.89 1.93 -5.11
CA ASP A 219 1.27 3.33 -5.12
C ASP A 219 0.11 4.25 -5.53
N THR A 220 -0.81 3.78 -6.39
CA THR A 220 -1.99 4.53 -6.81
C THR A 220 -3.05 4.67 -5.72
N TYR A 221 -2.98 3.89 -4.64
CA TYR A 221 -3.84 4.09 -3.47
C TYR A 221 -3.36 5.29 -2.63
N PHE A 222 -2.05 5.43 -2.46
CA PHE A 222 -1.47 6.53 -1.69
C PHE A 222 -1.33 7.82 -2.50
N ASP A 223 -1.06 7.69 -3.80
CA ASP A 223 -0.98 8.80 -4.75
C ASP A 223 -1.61 8.37 -6.09
N PRO A 224 -2.92 8.59 -6.26
CA PRO A 224 -3.63 8.20 -7.49
C PRO A 224 -3.15 8.92 -8.76
N THR A 225 -2.33 9.95 -8.60
CA THR A 225 -1.72 10.70 -9.72
C THR A 225 -0.31 10.22 -10.06
N ARG A 226 0.20 9.21 -9.35
CA ARG A 226 1.57 8.69 -9.48
C ARG A 226 1.92 8.29 -10.90
N TRP A 227 0.96 7.67 -11.59
CA TRP A 227 1.00 7.37 -13.02
C TRP A 227 -0.42 7.33 -13.58
N GLU A 228 -0.57 7.54 -14.89
CA GLU A 228 -1.90 7.60 -15.52
C GLU A 228 -2.47 6.18 -15.71
N TRP A 229 -3.11 5.65 -14.67
CA TRP A 229 -3.75 4.34 -14.66
C TRP A 229 -5.20 4.36 -15.16
N LYS A 230 -5.89 5.50 -15.08
CA LYS A 230 -7.30 5.64 -15.48
C LYS A 230 -7.47 5.58 -16.99
N LEU A 231 -6.53 6.15 -17.75
CA LEU A 231 -6.46 6.11 -19.21
C LEU A 231 -7.81 6.41 -19.88
N THR A 232 -8.52 7.43 -19.41
CA THR A 232 -9.86 7.79 -19.88
C THR A 232 -9.93 8.14 -21.36
N ASN A 233 -8.80 8.56 -21.95
CA ASN A 233 -8.62 8.83 -23.37
C ASN A 233 -8.45 7.58 -24.23
N VAL A 234 -8.25 6.38 -23.61
CA VAL A 234 -8.14 5.11 -24.33
C VAL A 234 -9.53 4.47 -24.45
N PRO A 235 -9.91 3.92 -25.62
CA PRO A 235 -11.17 3.23 -25.79
C PRO A 235 -11.37 2.11 -24.74
N ALA A 236 -12.57 1.98 -24.19
CA ALA A 236 -12.89 1.05 -23.11
C ALA A 236 -12.39 -0.38 -23.36
N ALA A 237 -12.58 -0.89 -24.60
CA ALA A 237 -12.16 -2.24 -24.98
C ALA A 237 -10.63 -2.48 -24.94
N GLN A 238 -9.83 -1.42 -24.91
CA GLN A 238 -8.36 -1.48 -24.89
C GLN A 238 -7.78 -1.02 -23.55
N ARG A 239 -8.60 -0.42 -22.67
CA ARG A 239 -8.14 0.30 -21.48
C ARG A 239 -7.47 -0.61 -20.47
N ALA A 240 -7.99 -1.83 -20.24
CA ALA A 240 -7.37 -2.78 -19.33
C ALA A 240 -5.93 -3.17 -19.76
N VAL A 241 -5.76 -3.48 -21.04
CA VAL A 241 -4.45 -3.83 -21.61
C VAL A 241 -3.49 -2.63 -21.51
N ALA A 242 -3.95 -1.44 -21.90
CA ALA A 242 -3.15 -0.22 -21.81
C ALA A 242 -2.77 0.13 -20.36
N MET A 243 -3.67 -0.10 -19.39
CA MET A 243 -3.36 0.08 -17.97
C MET A 243 -2.23 -0.86 -17.53
N MET A 244 -2.24 -2.12 -17.96
CA MET A 244 -1.16 -3.06 -17.63
C MET A 244 0.17 -2.69 -18.31
N ASP A 245 0.12 -2.15 -19.52
CA ASP A 245 1.32 -1.63 -20.20
C ASP A 245 1.90 -0.41 -19.46
N ALA A 246 1.03 0.49 -19.00
CA ALA A 246 1.43 1.63 -18.18
C ALA A 246 1.96 1.20 -16.80
N ALA A 247 1.35 0.19 -16.17
CA ALA A 247 1.80 -0.34 -14.89
C ALA A 247 3.23 -0.93 -14.96
N ILE A 248 3.54 -1.71 -15.99
CA ILE A 248 4.89 -2.25 -16.15
C ILE A 248 5.90 -1.14 -16.53
N ALA A 249 5.47 -0.11 -17.26
CA ALA A 249 6.30 1.05 -17.54
C ALA A 249 6.64 1.82 -16.24
N GLU A 250 5.68 1.98 -15.33
CA GLU A 250 5.89 2.57 -14.01
C GLU A 250 6.86 1.72 -13.16
N THR A 251 6.68 0.40 -13.13
CA THR A 251 7.61 -0.51 -12.44
C THR A 251 9.04 -0.37 -12.96
N ARG A 252 9.20 -0.26 -14.28
CA ARG A 252 10.50 0.00 -14.93
C ARG A 252 11.06 1.38 -14.58
N ARG A 253 10.21 2.40 -14.47
CA ARG A 253 10.59 3.74 -14.04
C ARG A 253 11.16 3.72 -12.61
N GLN A 254 10.47 3.03 -11.69
CA GLN A 254 10.91 2.85 -10.30
C GLN A 254 12.27 2.14 -10.22
N TYR A 255 12.46 1.07 -11.00
CA TYR A 255 13.75 0.42 -11.15
C TYR A 255 14.83 1.39 -11.64
N ASN A 256 14.53 2.19 -12.66
CA ASN A 256 15.49 3.15 -13.24
C ASN A 256 15.87 4.26 -12.25
N GLU A 257 14.97 4.68 -11.37
CA GLU A 257 15.29 5.62 -10.28
C GLU A 257 16.30 5.02 -9.30
N GLY A 258 16.07 3.78 -8.85
CA GLY A 258 17.02 3.07 -8.00
C GLY A 258 18.37 2.88 -8.69
N ARG A 259 18.38 2.53 -9.98
CA ARG A 259 19.61 2.42 -10.79
C ARG A 259 20.36 3.76 -10.86
N ALA A 260 19.65 4.84 -11.15
CA ALA A 260 20.23 6.18 -11.21
C ALA A 260 20.82 6.63 -9.85
N GLY A 261 20.20 6.23 -8.74
CA GLY A 261 20.72 6.48 -7.39
C GLY A 261 22.10 5.84 -7.17
N LEU A 262 22.25 4.59 -7.57
CA LEU A 262 23.54 3.88 -7.52
C LEU A 262 24.56 4.47 -8.53
N ASP A 263 24.14 4.74 -9.75
CA ASP A 263 25.00 5.27 -10.82
C ASP A 263 25.62 6.63 -10.44
N LYS A 264 24.86 7.51 -9.80
CA LYS A 264 25.35 8.80 -9.27
C LYS A 264 26.50 8.64 -8.29
N LYS A 265 26.63 7.47 -7.66
CA LYS A 265 27.72 7.12 -6.74
C LYS A 265 28.87 6.35 -7.40
N GLY A 266 28.82 6.15 -8.73
CA GLY A 266 29.81 5.33 -9.45
C GLY A 266 29.64 3.83 -9.23
N LEU A 267 28.45 3.38 -8.78
CA LEU A 267 28.16 1.99 -8.42
C LEU A 267 27.35 1.26 -9.53
N SER A 268 27.59 1.59 -10.79
CA SER A 268 26.93 0.97 -11.93
C SER A 268 27.17 -0.56 -12.03
N TYR A 269 28.24 -1.03 -11.41
CA TYR A 269 28.60 -2.45 -11.33
C TYR A 269 27.78 -3.25 -10.30
N ILE A 270 27.12 -2.59 -9.33
CA ILE A 270 26.23 -3.24 -8.36
C ILE A 270 24.99 -3.74 -9.09
N PRO A 271 24.74 -5.07 -9.12
CA PRO A 271 23.54 -5.61 -9.75
C PRO A 271 22.28 -5.23 -8.95
N ILE A 272 21.17 -5.09 -9.64
CA ILE A 272 19.86 -4.84 -9.03
C ILE A 272 18.95 -6.05 -9.27
N ILE A 273 18.21 -6.42 -8.25
CA ILE A 273 17.05 -7.31 -8.35
C ILE A 273 15.78 -6.55 -7.96
N ILE A 274 14.63 -7.03 -8.37
CA ILE A 274 13.35 -6.65 -7.76
C ILE A 274 13.10 -7.65 -6.63
N GLY A 275 13.22 -7.18 -5.39
CA GLY A 275 12.99 -7.96 -4.17
C GLY A 275 11.52 -8.23 -3.93
N GLU A 276 10.65 -7.28 -4.32
CA GLU A 276 9.21 -7.44 -4.31
C GLU A 276 8.55 -6.62 -5.41
N THR A 277 7.55 -7.21 -6.05
CA THR A 277 6.57 -6.55 -6.91
C THR A 277 5.38 -7.48 -7.13
N GLY A 278 4.17 -6.93 -7.23
CA GLY A 278 2.99 -7.77 -7.36
C GLY A 278 1.77 -7.00 -7.85
N TRP A 279 0.64 -7.69 -7.92
CA TRP A 279 -0.66 -7.17 -8.25
C TRP A 279 -1.74 -7.91 -7.48
N ASN A 280 -2.68 -7.19 -6.87
CA ASN A 280 -3.78 -7.79 -6.12
C ASN A 280 -4.74 -8.54 -7.06
N ALA A 281 -5.15 -9.73 -6.64
CA ALA A 281 -6.18 -10.49 -7.34
C ALA A 281 -7.60 -10.05 -6.94
N VAL A 282 -7.78 -9.50 -5.74
CA VAL A 282 -9.09 -9.11 -5.21
C VAL A 282 -9.00 -7.72 -4.58
N ASP A 283 -9.93 -6.85 -4.91
CA ASP A 283 -10.05 -5.55 -4.26
C ASP A 283 -10.61 -5.72 -2.84
N VAL A 284 -9.88 -5.22 -1.88
CA VAL A 284 -10.27 -5.16 -0.46
C VAL A 284 -10.71 -3.74 -0.06
N GLY A 285 -11.23 -2.96 -1.01
CA GLY A 285 -11.75 -1.61 -0.79
C GLY A 285 -10.77 -0.47 -1.11
N ARG A 286 -9.56 -0.78 -1.62
CA ARG A 286 -8.53 0.22 -1.89
C ARG A 286 -8.13 0.33 -3.36
N LEU A 287 -8.37 -0.72 -4.15
CA LEU A 287 -7.83 -0.87 -5.51
C LEU A 287 -8.95 -1.12 -6.54
N LYS A 288 -10.10 -0.48 -6.33
CA LYS A 288 -11.23 -0.53 -7.25
C LYS A 288 -10.77 -0.30 -8.70
N PHE A 289 -11.27 -1.12 -9.63
CA PHE A 289 -10.92 -1.13 -11.05
C PHE A 289 -9.49 -1.59 -11.41
N ARG A 290 -8.67 -1.97 -10.43
CA ARG A 290 -7.29 -2.44 -10.64
C ARG A 290 -7.12 -3.88 -10.20
N ALA A 291 -7.46 -4.20 -8.94
CA ALA A 291 -7.33 -5.53 -8.39
C ALA A 291 -8.35 -6.50 -9.03
N HIS A 292 -7.84 -7.50 -9.74
CA HIS A 292 -8.63 -8.55 -10.40
C HIS A 292 -7.72 -9.71 -10.82
N PRO A 293 -8.18 -10.99 -10.77
CA PRO A 293 -7.36 -12.13 -11.19
C PRO A 293 -6.81 -12.04 -12.62
N VAL A 294 -7.58 -11.48 -13.55
CA VAL A 294 -7.13 -11.28 -14.94
C VAL A 294 -6.05 -10.19 -15.04
N ASN A 295 -6.21 -9.11 -14.30
CA ASN A 295 -5.19 -8.04 -14.22
C ASN A 295 -3.91 -8.55 -13.59
N GLN A 296 -4.00 -9.34 -12.51
CA GLN A 296 -2.87 -10.02 -11.89
C GLN A 296 -2.11 -10.89 -12.89
N LYS A 297 -2.83 -11.68 -13.69
CA LYS A 297 -2.23 -12.48 -14.77
C LYS A 297 -1.50 -11.60 -15.79
N MET A 298 -2.16 -10.56 -16.29
CA MET A 298 -1.56 -9.68 -17.29
C MET A 298 -0.30 -8.98 -16.76
N TYR A 299 -0.27 -8.62 -15.48
CA TYR A 299 0.91 -8.04 -14.85
C TYR A 299 2.02 -9.07 -14.71
N LEU A 300 1.72 -10.27 -14.23
CA LEU A 300 2.69 -11.38 -14.10
C LEU A 300 3.35 -11.74 -15.45
N ASP A 301 2.57 -11.79 -16.53
CA ASP A 301 3.08 -12.10 -17.88
C ASP A 301 4.09 -11.02 -18.34
N ARG A 302 3.80 -9.74 -18.10
CA ARG A 302 4.69 -8.62 -18.43
C ARG A 302 5.96 -8.61 -17.57
N LEU A 303 5.83 -8.94 -16.29
CA LEU A 303 6.98 -9.11 -15.41
C LEU A 303 7.88 -10.23 -15.87
N ALA A 304 7.32 -11.37 -16.30
CA ALA A 304 8.10 -12.50 -16.82
C ALA A 304 8.90 -12.11 -18.06
N THR A 305 8.29 -11.33 -18.95
CA THR A 305 8.96 -10.78 -20.15
C THR A 305 10.09 -9.85 -19.73
N TRP A 306 9.85 -8.90 -18.85
CA TRP A 306 10.87 -7.95 -18.38
C TRP A 306 12.01 -8.64 -17.62
N ALA A 307 11.70 -9.64 -16.81
CA ALA A 307 12.72 -10.44 -16.13
C ALA A 307 13.63 -11.19 -17.12
N ALA A 308 13.09 -11.68 -18.25
CA ALA A 308 13.86 -12.30 -19.31
C ALA A 308 14.77 -11.30 -20.03
N GLU A 309 14.25 -10.12 -20.36
CA GLU A 309 15.03 -9.00 -20.92
C GLU A 309 16.16 -8.58 -19.97
N GLY A 310 15.87 -8.44 -18.67
CA GLY A 310 16.84 -8.05 -17.66
C GLY A 310 17.99 -9.05 -17.48
N ARG A 311 17.70 -10.34 -17.61
CA ARG A 311 18.75 -11.38 -17.60
C ARG A 311 19.67 -11.29 -18.81
N ALA A 312 19.10 -10.96 -19.98
CA ALA A 312 19.86 -10.84 -21.22
C ALA A 312 20.63 -9.51 -21.34
N GLY A 313 20.28 -8.47 -20.58
CA GLY A 313 20.82 -7.12 -20.73
C GLY A 313 20.86 -6.29 -19.45
N ALA A 314 20.48 -5.02 -19.57
CA ALA A 314 20.54 -3.99 -18.53
C ALA A 314 19.21 -3.89 -17.77
N GLY A 315 18.75 -4.93 -17.16
CA GLY A 315 17.55 -4.95 -16.30
C GLY A 315 17.80 -5.68 -14.98
N PRO A 316 16.73 -5.96 -14.22
CA PRO A 316 16.85 -6.68 -12.95
C PRO A 316 17.39 -8.09 -13.17
N LYS A 317 18.32 -8.51 -12.32
CA LYS A 317 18.94 -9.83 -12.41
C LYS A 317 18.05 -10.95 -11.88
N ALA A 318 17.07 -10.63 -11.07
CA ALA A 318 15.98 -11.49 -10.64
C ALA A 318 14.75 -10.62 -10.35
N VAL A 319 13.55 -11.21 -10.40
CA VAL A 319 12.29 -10.54 -10.03
C VAL A 319 11.52 -11.50 -9.13
N PHE A 320 11.37 -11.14 -7.86
CA PHE A 320 10.52 -11.85 -6.91
C PHE A 320 9.10 -11.29 -7.00
N TYR A 321 8.17 -12.14 -7.44
CA TYR A 321 6.76 -11.80 -7.41
C TYR A 321 6.25 -11.85 -5.96
N PHE A 322 5.55 -10.81 -5.53
CA PHE A 322 4.89 -10.76 -4.25
C PHE A 322 3.38 -11.01 -4.45
N GLU A 323 2.85 -12.18 -4.05
CA GLU A 323 3.49 -13.24 -3.30
C GLU A 323 2.99 -14.64 -3.74
N ALA A 324 3.54 -15.70 -3.17
CA ALA A 324 3.16 -17.07 -3.51
C ALA A 324 1.72 -17.40 -3.07
N PHE A 325 1.40 -17.14 -1.81
CA PHE A 325 0.13 -17.50 -1.16
C PHE A 325 -0.40 -16.33 -0.37
N ASP A 326 -1.74 -16.17 -0.34
CA ASP A 326 -2.38 -15.19 0.54
C ASP A 326 -2.00 -15.44 2.01
N GLU A 327 -1.76 -14.36 2.72
CA GLU A 327 -1.41 -14.37 4.14
C GLU A 327 -2.55 -13.73 4.97
N PRO A 328 -3.45 -14.52 5.56
CA PRO A 328 -4.67 -14.00 6.20
C PRO A 328 -4.40 -13.08 7.40
N TRP A 329 -3.20 -13.13 7.99
CA TRP A 329 -2.80 -12.26 9.08
C TRP A 329 -2.59 -10.79 8.67
N LYS A 330 -2.45 -10.50 7.38
CA LYS A 330 -2.23 -9.15 6.85
C LYS A 330 -3.50 -8.29 6.76
N GLN A 331 -4.66 -8.79 7.12
CA GLN A 331 -5.95 -8.08 7.22
C GLN A 331 -6.15 -6.94 6.20
N GLY A 332 -6.83 -7.22 5.09
CA GLY A 332 -7.10 -6.22 4.04
C GLY A 332 -5.90 -5.87 3.15
N ASP A 333 -4.76 -6.55 3.34
CA ASP A 333 -3.59 -6.51 2.45
C ASP A 333 -3.11 -7.93 2.10
N ASP A 334 -4.02 -8.87 2.03
CA ASP A 334 -3.78 -10.31 2.00
C ASP A 334 -4.11 -10.98 0.65
N LYS A 335 -4.42 -10.20 -0.42
CA LYS A 335 -4.90 -10.74 -1.70
C LYS A 335 -3.87 -10.66 -2.85
N TRP A 336 -2.59 -10.71 -2.53
CA TRP A 336 -1.49 -10.69 -3.48
C TRP A 336 -1.11 -12.06 -4.04
N GLY A 337 -1.47 -13.13 -3.32
CA GLY A 337 -1.04 -14.49 -3.61
C GLY A 337 -1.37 -14.95 -5.03
N LEU A 338 -0.47 -15.72 -5.63
CA LEU A 338 -0.74 -16.50 -6.84
C LEU A 338 -1.64 -17.72 -6.54
N PHE A 339 -1.64 -18.12 -5.30
CA PHE A 339 -2.56 -19.08 -4.70
C PHE A 339 -3.28 -18.40 -3.53
N ASN A 340 -4.55 -18.73 -3.34
CA ASN A 340 -5.29 -18.24 -2.17
C ASN A 340 -4.88 -18.95 -0.87
N VAL A 341 -5.46 -18.59 0.26
CA VAL A 341 -5.13 -19.18 1.57
C VAL A 341 -5.40 -20.69 1.62
N GLN A 342 -6.35 -21.21 0.85
CA GLN A 342 -6.65 -22.64 0.71
C GLN A 342 -5.68 -23.36 -0.25
N ARG A 343 -4.67 -22.67 -0.79
CA ARG A 343 -3.70 -23.19 -1.79
C ARG A 343 -4.36 -23.52 -3.13
N GLN A 344 -5.48 -22.87 -3.43
CA GLN A 344 -6.11 -22.96 -4.73
C GLN A 344 -5.44 -21.99 -5.70
N ALA A 345 -5.13 -22.47 -6.89
CA ALA A 345 -4.43 -21.70 -7.92
C ALA A 345 -5.34 -20.63 -8.54
N ARG A 346 -4.90 -19.40 -8.53
CA ARG A 346 -5.56 -18.26 -9.18
C ARG A 346 -5.35 -18.26 -10.69
N PHE A 347 -6.13 -17.46 -11.39
CA PHE A 347 -6.12 -17.37 -12.85
C PHE A 347 -4.71 -17.12 -13.43
N ALA A 348 -3.89 -16.34 -12.77
CA ALA A 348 -2.51 -16.08 -13.16
C ALA A 348 -1.66 -17.36 -13.28
N ILE A 349 -1.91 -18.36 -12.43
CA ILE A 349 -1.19 -19.64 -12.40
C ILE A 349 -1.84 -20.66 -13.33
N GLN A 350 -3.16 -20.59 -13.52
CA GLN A 350 -3.89 -21.52 -14.38
C GLN A 350 -3.31 -21.57 -15.80
N ALA A 351 -3.01 -20.40 -16.38
CA ALA A 351 -2.46 -20.33 -17.73
C ALA A 351 -1.05 -20.96 -17.85
N ILE A 352 -0.24 -20.87 -16.79
CA ILE A 352 1.10 -21.48 -16.76
C ILE A 352 0.97 -22.99 -16.80
N ASN A 353 0.02 -23.57 -16.07
CA ASN A 353 -0.16 -25.00 -16.01
C ASN A 353 -0.72 -25.60 -17.32
N ALA A 354 -1.65 -24.91 -17.96
CA ALA A 354 -2.22 -25.33 -19.23
C ALA A 354 -1.17 -25.52 -20.33
N ASN A 355 -0.04 -24.79 -20.25
CA ASN A 355 1.00 -24.77 -21.27
C ASN A 355 2.25 -25.62 -20.94
N ASN A 356 2.46 -26.07 -19.70
CA ASN A 356 3.79 -26.50 -19.30
C ASN A 356 3.96 -27.89 -18.70
N SER A 357 2.92 -28.61 -18.29
CA SER A 357 3.08 -30.02 -17.89
C SER A 357 1.76 -30.74 -17.56
N PRO A 358 1.50 -31.92 -18.12
CA PRO A 358 0.39 -32.80 -17.72
C PRO A 358 0.51 -33.31 -16.28
N ALA A 359 1.72 -33.42 -15.75
CA ALA A 359 1.97 -33.95 -14.40
C ALA A 359 1.56 -32.97 -13.29
N SER A 360 1.57 -31.67 -13.54
CA SER A 360 1.21 -30.66 -12.56
C SER A 360 -0.28 -30.41 -12.44
N SER A 361 -1.07 -30.72 -13.46
CA SER A 361 -2.53 -30.51 -13.46
C SER A 361 -3.27 -31.39 -12.45
N ALA A 362 -2.73 -32.56 -12.12
CA ALA A 362 -3.35 -33.47 -11.15
C ALA A 362 -3.24 -33.03 -9.68
N THR A 363 -2.33 -32.11 -9.37
CA THR A 363 -2.05 -31.66 -7.98
C THR A 363 -2.67 -30.30 -7.66
N TRP A 364 -3.20 -29.59 -8.66
CA TRP A 364 -3.74 -28.25 -8.46
C TRP A 364 -5.23 -28.26 -8.27
N VAL A 365 -5.66 -27.56 -7.22
CA VAL A 365 -7.04 -27.17 -7.06
C VAL A 365 -7.16 -25.73 -7.56
N TRP A 366 -8.10 -25.49 -8.46
CA TRP A 366 -8.36 -24.16 -8.97
C TRP A 366 -9.22 -23.36 -7.99
N GLU A 367 -8.86 -22.08 -7.80
CA GLU A 367 -9.79 -21.15 -7.15
C GLU A 367 -11.10 -21.12 -7.96
N PRO A 368 -12.27 -21.20 -7.29
CA PRO A 368 -13.55 -21.14 -8.00
C PRO A 368 -13.69 -19.83 -8.80
N GLY A 369 -14.10 -19.97 -10.05
CA GLY A 369 -14.28 -18.86 -10.98
C GLY A 369 -13.74 -19.23 -12.37
N VAL A 370 -14.46 -18.80 -13.39
CA VAL A 370 -14.04 -18.93 -14.80
C VAL A 370 -13.81 -17.52 -15.32
N TYR A 371 -12.59 -17.22 -15.67
CA TYR A 371 -12.22 -15.91 -16.19
C TYR A 371 -11.77 -16.01 -17.65
N SER A 372 -12.03 -14.96 -18.39
CA SER A 372 -11.46 -14.69 -19.71
C SER A 372 -10.71 -13.34 -19.69
N ASN A 373 -9.93 -13.05 -20.71
CA ASN A 373 -9.29 -11.75 -20.82
C ASN A 373 -10.29 -10.58 -20.91
N ALA A 374 -11.54 -10.86 -21.29
CA ALA A 374 -12.61 -9.85 -21.32
C ALA A 374 -13.08 -9.41 -19.92
N ASP A 375 -12.80 -10.20 -18.89
CA ASP A 375 -13.16 -9.88 -17.51
C ASP A 375 -12.16 -8.94 -16.83
N ALA A 376 -11.11 -8.51 -17.53
CA ALA A 376 -10.12 -7.58 -17.01
C ALA A 376 -10.77 -6.26 -16.57
N LEU A 377 -10.42 -5.82 -15.36
CA LEU A 377 -10.92 -4.55 -14.83
C LEU A 377 -10.09 -3.37 -15.36
N TYR A 378 -10.77 -2.24 -15.49
CA TYR A 378 -10.18 -0.95 -15.83
C TYR A 378 -11.07 0.17 -15.29
N PHE A 379 -10.53 1.38 -15.21
CA PHE A 379 -11.28 2.53 -14.72
C PHE A 379 -12.54 2.79 -15.57
N GLN A 380 -13.66 2.84 -14.87
CA GLN A 380 -14.96 3.21 -15.43
C GLN A 380 -15.44 4.46 -14.70
N PRO A 381 -15.57 5.59 -15.41
CA PRO A 381 -16.14 6.79 -14.81
C PRO A 381 -17.52 6.50 -14.19
N ALA A 382 -17.76 7.07 -13.02
CA ALA A 382 -19.09 6.97 -12.41
C ALA A 382 -20.13 7.64 -13.31
N VAL A 383 -21.29 7.01 -13.44
CA VAL A 383 -22.42 7.58 -14.17
C VAL A 383 -23.36 8.23 -13.15
N ALA A 384 -23.60 9.51 -13.30
CA ALA A 384 -24.54 10.22 -12.42
C ALA A 384 -25.95 9.63 -12.60
N LYS A 385 -26.58 9.27 -11.47
CA LYS A 385 -27.99 8.86 -11.44
C LYS A 385 -28.88 10.07 -11.78
N PRO A 386 -30.16 9.89 -12.13
CA PRO A 386 -31.09 11.00 -12.22
C PRO A 386 -31.11 11.81 -10.93
N ALA A 387 -31.26 13.13 -11.06
CA ALA A 387 -31.32 14.00 -9.90
C ALA A 387 -32.53 13.68 -9.01
N ILE A 388 -32.32 13.67 -7.71
CA ILE A 388 -33.39 13.49 -6.73
C ILE A 388 -34.24 14.77 -6.72
N THR A 389 -35.54 14.60 -6.99
CA THR A 389 -36.50 15.71 -7.15
C THR A 389 -37.33 15.99 -5.89
N GLU A 390 -37.36 15.06 -4.95
CA GLU A 390 -38.08 15.13 -3.70
C GLU A 390 -37.64 16.34 -2.87
N ASN A 391 -38.51 16.83 -2.04
CA ASN A 391 -38.23 18.00 -1.18
C ASN A 391 -37.28 17.65 -0.02
N ARG A 392 -37.25 16.36 0.37
CA ARG A 392 -36.41 15.88 1.47
C ARG A 392 -35.73 14.58 1.11
N TYR A 393 -34.44 14.51 1.40
CA TYR A 393 -33.60 13.32 1.29
C TYR A 393 -33.10 12.95 2.70
N THR A 394 -33.70 11.90 3.28
CA THR A 394 -33.56 11.56 4.70
C THR A 394 -32.47 10.53 4.90
N LEU A 395 -31.48 10.85 5.72
CA LEU A 395 -30.33 10.00 6.04
C LEU A 395 -30.54 9.18 7.32
N TYR A 396 -31.16 9.80 8.32
CA TYR A 396 -31.46 9.17 9.61
C TYR A 396 -32.67 9.82 10.25
N THR A 397 -33.65 9.01 10.57
CA THR A 397 -34.81 9.31 11.41
C THR A 397 -35.53 7.98 11.70
N ASP A 398 -36.18 7.87 12.82
CA ASP A 398 -37.07 6.75 13.17
C ASP A 398 -38.55 7.03 12.92
N VAL A 399 -38.88 8.25 12.50
CA VAL A 399 -40.23 8.63 12.08
C VAL A 399 -40.50 8.13 10.65
N ALA A 400 -41.76 7.78 10.39
CA ALA A 400 -42.18 7.42 9.03
C ALA A 400 -41.98 8.61 8.06
N ILE A 401 -41.38 8.35 6.91
CA ILE A 401 -41.16 9.36 5.88
C ILE A 401 -42.43 9.57 5.04
N GLY A 402 -42.66 10.83 4.64
CA GLY A 402 -43.79 11.18 3.78
C GLY A 402 -43.59 10.90 2.31
N ALA A 403 -44.64 11.00 1.49
CA ALA A 403 -44.59 10.76 0.06
C ALA A 403 -43.66 11.72 -0.74
N SER A 404 -43.33 12.87 -0.16
CA SER A 404 -42.40 13.86 -0.74
C SER A 404 -40.97 13.72 -0.25
N GLU A 405 -40.63 12.59 0.34
CA GLU A 405 -39.34 12.29 0.91
C GLU A 405 -38.77 10.99 0.29
N VAL A 406 -37.45 10.93 0.19
CA VAL A 406 -36.73 9.71 -0.19
C VAL A 406 -35.74 9.33 0.90
N ARG A 407 -35.62 8.04 1.16
CA ARG A 407 -34.60 7.47 2.01
C ARG A 407 -33.71 6.56 1.16
N PRO A 408 -32.41 6.86 1.05
CA PRO A 408 -31.50 6.00 0.29
C PRO A 408 -31.36 4.63 0.96
N ALA A 409 -31.26 3.61 0.13
CA ALA A 409 -30.92 2.27 0.59
C ALA A 409 -29.40 2.12 0.79
N ASN A 410 -28.99 1.09 1.53
CA ASN A 410 -27.59 0.66 1.64
C ASN A 410 -26.60 1.70 2.21
N LEU A 411 -27.05 2.62 3.04
CA LEU A 411 -26.17 3.49 3.80
C LEU A 411 -25.77 2.84 5.13
N PHE A 412 -24.51 3.01 5.50
CA PHE A 412 -23.99 2.59 6.81
C PHE A 412 -23.26 3.75 7.49
N TRP A 413 -23.01 3.59 8.77
CA TRP A 413 -22.17 4.49 9.55
C TRP A 413 -20.74 3.96 9.56
N ASP A 414 -19.80 4.87 9.38
CA ASP A 414 -18.37 4.56 9.37
C ASP A 414 -17.61 5.56 10.22
N ALA A 415 -16.45 5.15 10.73
CA ALA A 415 -15.57 6.01 11.52
C ALA A 415 -14.23 6.19 10.80
N PHE A 416 -13.59 7.34 10.98
CA PHE A 416 -12.24 7.52 10.47
C PHE A 416 -11.30 6.42 11.00
N ASP A 417 -10.53 5.82 10.11
CA ASP A 417 -9.66 4.66 10.39
C ASP A 417 -10.40 3.46 11.06
N GLY A 418 -11.74 3.43 10.94
CA GLY A 418 -12.59 2.35 11.44
C GLY A 418 -12.76 2.28 12.96
N ASN A 419 -12.12 3.15 13.75
CA ASN A 419 -12.07 3.04 15.21
C ASN A 419 -12.04 4.36 16.00
N THR A 420 -12.20 5.50 15.35
CA THR A 420 -12.13 6.80 16.05
C THR A 420 -13.41 7.18 16.78
N VAL A 421 -14.47 6.40 16.65
CA VAL A 421 -15.75 6.61 17.35
C VAL A 421 -16.42 5.29 17.70
N PHE A 422 -17.11 5.30 18.85
CA PHE A 422 -18.15 4.33 19.17
C PHE A 422 -19.50 5.05 19.12
N ALA A 423 -20.43 4.59 18.28
CA ALA A 423 -21.66 5.32 18.00
C ALA A 423 -22.90 4.38 17.93
N PRO A 424 -23.38 3.85 19.08
CA PRO A 424 -24.59 3.06 19.13
C PRO A 424 -25.85 3.91 18.95
N GLU A 425 -26.92 3.28 18.48
CA GLU A 425 -28.26 3.82 18.65
C GLU A 425 -28.66 3.73 20.12
N VAL A 426 -29.27 4.81 20.64
CA VAL A 426 -29.73 4.91 22.02
C VAL A 426 -31.22 5.29 22.05
N THR A 427 -31.92 4.82 23.09
CA THR A 427 -33.36 4.99 23.28
C THR A 427 -33.69 5.94 24.44
N THR A 428 -32.72 6.70 24.95
CA THR A 428 -32.82 7.51 26.16
C THR A 428 -32.87 9.01 25.91
N ALA A 429 -32.53 9.46 24.69
CA ALA A 429 -32.53 10.86 24.33
C ALA A 429 -32.88 10.99 22.83
N PHE A 430 -33.86 11.83 22.48
CA PHE A 430 -34.35 11.99 21.11
C PHE A 430 -34.33 13.45 20.69
N GLY A 431 -34.09 13.70 19.42
CA GLY A 431 -34.24 15.02 18.83
C GLY A 431 -35.70 15.41 18.75
N PRO A 432 -36.03 16.72 18.81
CA PRO A 432 -37.38 17.19 18.66
C PRO A 432 -38.02 16.76 17.34
N GLY A 433 -39.15 16.04 17.41
CA GLY A 433 -39.86 15.52 16.27
C GLY A 433 -39.49 14.08 15.91
N ASP A 434 -38.53 13.46 16.60
CA ASP A 434 -38.23 12.04 16.56
C ASP A 434 -38.61 11.39 17.90
N ALA A 435 -38.78 10.06 17.99
CA ALA A 435 -39.51 9.52 19.12
C ALA A 435 -38.93 8.25 19.76
N THR A 436 -38.02 7.54 19.10
CA THR A 436 -37.58 6.20 19.58
C THR A 436 -36.09 6.00 19.68
N HIS A 437 -35.29 6.56 18.78
CA HIS A 437 -33.84 6.33 18.71
C HIS A 437 -33.10 7.63 18.34
N SER A 438 -31.86 7.71 18.77
CA SER A 438 -30.85 8.66 18.29
C SER A 438 -29.48 8.01 18.27
N ILE A 439 -28.47 8.66 17.72
CA ILE A 439 -27.10 8.14 17.69
C ILE A 439 -26.26 8.87 18.74
N GLU A 440 -25.72 8.11 19.70
CA GLU A 440 -24.77 8.63 20.68
C GLU A 440 -23.34 8.41 20.20
N ILE A 441 -22.67 9.46 19.77
CA ILE A 441 -21.27 9.45 19.32
C ILE A 441 -20.38 9.62 20.54
N THR A 442 -19.58 8.60 20.85
CA THR A 442 -18.51 8.67 21.85
C THR A 442 -17.17 8.64 21.12
N PRO A 443 -16.45 9.77 21.03
CA PRO A 443 -15.13 9.77 20.41
C PRO A 443 -14.15 8.87 21.15
N THR A 444 -13.39 8.07 20.39
CA THR A 444 -12.19 7.33 20.81
C THR A 444 -11.02 7.86 19.97
N PRO A 445 -10.59 9.11 20.21
CA PRO A 445 -9.83 9.87 19.25
C PRO A 445 -8.44 9.27 19.01
N ALA A 446 -8.05 9.22 17.74
CA ALA A 446 -6.65 9.12 17.35
C ALA A 446 -5.90 10.43 17.70
N SER A 447 -4.58 10.44 17.55
CA SER A 447 -3.76 11.62 17.83
C SER A 447 -4.20 12.88 17.07
N TYR A 448 -4.78 12.70 15.89
CA TYR A 448 -5.27 13.78 15.02
C TYR A 448 -6.74 14.17 15.24
N GLY A 449 -7.49 13.41 16.06
CA GLY A 449 -8.91 13.64 16.31
C GLY A 449 -9.79 12.43 15.98
N TRP A 450 -11.02 12.69 15.53
CA TRP A 450 -12.03 11.67 15.23
C TRP A 450 -12.95 12.11 14.09
N GLY A 451 -13.65 11.14 13.49
CA GLY A 451 -14.70 11.42 12.51
C GLY A 451 -15.69 10.27 12.38
N PHE A 452 -16.92 10.65 12.00
CA PHE A 452 -18.06 9.76 11.82
C PHE A 452 -18.86 10.20 10.61
N LEU A 453 -19.21 9.26 9.73
CA LEU A 453 -19.81 9.61 8.44
C LEU A 453 -20.88 8.61 7.99
N ARG A 454 -21.80 9.10 7.15
CA ARG A 454 -22.87 8.31 6.53
C ARG A 454 -22.60 8.15 5.05
N GLN A 455 -22.27 6.95 4.62
CA GLN A 455 -21.90 6.64 3.23
C GLN A 455 -22.47 5.31 2.74
N SER A 456 -22.28 4.99 1.47
CA SER A 456 -22.70 3.71 0.89
C SER A 456 -21.62 2.63 1.06
N HIS A 457 -22.02 1.42 1.43
CA HIS A 457 -21.13 0.24 1.47
C HIS A 457 -20.46 -0.09 0.14
N THR A 458 -21.14 0.20 -0.96
CA THR A 458 -20.69 -0.17 -2.31
C THR A 458 -19.99 0.97 -3.04
N GLY A 459 -19.77 2.11 -2.37
CA GLY A 459 -19.25 3.33 -2.99
C GLY A 459 -20.23 3.96 -3.99
N GLU A 460 -21.51 3.63 -3.91
CA GLU A 460 -22.54 4.24 -4.75
C GLU A 460 -22.77 5.71 -4.39
N THR A 461 -22.86 6.53 -5.42
CA THR A 461 -23.19 7.96 -5.29
C THR A 461 -24.66 8.22 -5.54
N ASP A 462 -25.17 9.33 -4.97
CA ASP A 462 -26.49 9.84 -5.29
C ASP A 462 -26.40 11.23 -5.89
N ASN A 463 -27.34 11.52 -6.80
CA ASN A 463 -27.41 12.82 -7.46
C ASN A 463 -28.28 13.77 -6.64
N LEU A 464 -27.63 14.57 -5.79
CA LEU A 464 -28.24 15.60 -4.94
C LEU A 464 -28.11 17.01 -5.54
N SER A 465 -27.82 17.13 -6.84
CA SER A 465 -27.69 18.43 -7.52
C SER A 465 -28.95 19.28 -7.42
N GLY A 466 -30.13 18.64 -7.27
CA GLY A 466 -31.39 19.32 -7.02
C GLY A 466 -31.43 20.16 -5.73
N TYR A 467 -30.50 19.97 -4.80
CA TYR A 467 -30.38 20.75 -3.54
C TYR A 467 -29.32 21.84 -3.62
N ALA A 468 -28.62 22.01 -4.73
CA ALA A 468 -27.47 22.93 -4.84
C ALA A 468 -27.83 24.39 -4.56
N ALA A 469 -28.94 24.88 -5.10
CA ALA A 469 -29.29 26.30 -5.06
C ALA A 469 -29.85 26.74 -3.71
N ASN A 470 -30.86 26.03 -3.19
CA ASN A 470 -31.64 26.43 -2.02
C ASN A 470 -31.67 25.35 -0.94
N GLY A 471 -30.96 24.23 -1.14
CA GLY A 471 -30.98 23.13 -0.19
C GLY A 471 -30.18 23.42 1.07
N THR A 472 -30.56 22.70 2.13
CA THR A 472 -29.89 22.71 3.44
C THR A 472 -29.62 21.28 3.90
N LEU A 473 -28.50 21.05 4.56
CA LEU A 473 -28.23 19.87 5.38
C LEU A 473 -28.68 20.16 6.80
N ASN A 474 -29.57 19.33 7.33
CA ASN A 474 -30.21 19.55 8.62
C ASN A 474 -29.96 18.35 9.54
N PHE A 475 -29.80 18.62 10.84
CA PHE A 475 -29.80 17.62 11.90
C PHE A 475 -30.05 18.25 13.26
N TRP A 476 -30.45 17.42 14.22
CA TRP A 476 -30.47 17.80 15.62
C TRP A 476 -29.21 17.32 16.32
N ILE A 477 -28.70 18.10 17.25
CA ILE A 477 -27.53 17.76 18.07
C ILE A 477 -27.74 18.21 19.51
N SER A 478 -27.37 17.32 20.45
CA SER A 478 -27.26 17.64 21.88
C SER A 478 -25.84 17.27 22.34
N THR A 479 -25.10 18.25 22.84
CA THR A 479 -23.73 18.06 23.28
C THR A 479 -23.22 19.21 24.16
N SER A 480 -22.19 18.89 24.96
CA SER A 480 -21.31 19.89 25.61
C SER A 480 -19.90 19.89 25.04
N TYR A 481 -19.73 19.36 23.82
CA TYR A 481 -18.42 19.21 23.17
C TYR A 481 -17.70 20.56 23.05
N PRO A 482 -16.42 20.67 23.49
CA PRO A 482 -15.74 21.95 23.57
C PRO A 482 -15.27 22.45 22.19
N GLY A 483 -15.47 23.73 21.93
CA GLY A 483 -14.94 24.41 20.76
C GLY A 483 -15.64 24.06 19.46
N LYS A 484 -14.89 24.03 18.37
CA LYS A 484 -15.39 23.78 17.02
C LYS A 484 -15.50 22.28 16.74
N ILE A 485 -16.49 21.95 15.90
CA ILE A 485 -16.60 20.67 15.20
C ILE A 485 -16.67 20.93 13.69
N GLU A 486 -16.59 19.88 12.90
CA GLU A 486 -16.71 19.96 11.44
C GLU A 486 -17.93 19.18 10.97
N ILE A 487 -18.66 19.74 10.02
CA ILE A 487 -19.69 19.03 9.27
C ILE A 487 -19.24 18.95 7.82
N GLY A 488 -19.31 17.75 7.25
CA GLY A 488 -18.73 17.46 5.92
C GLY A 488 -19.65 16.71 4.99
N ILE A 489 -19.35 16.85 3.72
CA ILE A 489 -19.85 16.00 2.63
C ILE A 489 -18.70 15.66 1.69
N SER A 490 -18.81 14.52 1.00
CA SER A 490 -17.86 14.20 -0.07
C SER A 490 -18.58 13.79 -1.35
N THR A 491 -17.89 14.01 -2.47
CA THR A 491 -18.37 13.62 -3.80
C THR A 491 -17.30 12.80 -4.49
N ASP A 492 -17.73 11.80 -5.26
CA ASP A 492 -16.89 11.09 -6.20
C ASP A 492 -17.03 11.74 -7.58
N THR A 493 -15.95 12.07 -8.24
CA THR A 493 -15.98 12.70 -9.56
C THR A 493 -15.79 11.67 -10.66
N LEU A 494 -16.32 11.95 -11.84
CA LEU A 494 -16.25 11.03 -12.99
C LEU A 494 -14.82 10.63 -13.39
N ASP A 495 -13.86 11.53 -13.22
CA ASP A 495 -12.47 11.38 -13.71
C ASP A 495 -11.43 11.91 -12.72
N ARG A 496 -11.81 12.28 -11.51
CA ARG A 496 -10.92 12.88 -10.51
C ARG A 496 -11.08 12.18 -9.17
N GLU A 497 -10.14 12.46 -8.28
CA GLU A 497 -10.22 12.03 -6.90
C GLU A 497 -11.47 12.55 -6.21
N PRO A 498 -12.03 11.80 -5.25
CA PRO A 498 -13.13 12.28 -4.42
C PRO A 498 -12.84 13.67 -3.86
N GLN A 499 -13.83 14.52 -3.89
CA GLN A 499 -13.73 15.88 -3.37
C GLN A 499 -14.50 15.98 -2.06
N GLU A 500 -13.95 16.70 -1.10
CA GLU A 500 -14.53 16.86 0.22
C GLU A 500 -14.69 18.32 0.56
N ALA A 501 -15.74 18.64 1.32
CA ALA A 501 -15.88 19.94 1.97
C ALA A 501 -16.28 19.73 3.43
N TYR A 502 -15.46 20.22 4.34
CA TYR A 502 -15.71 20.28 5.77
C TYR A 502 -15.86 21.74 6.22
N LEU A 503 -17.01 22.06 6.77
CA LEU A 503 -17.30 23.37 7.36
C LEU A 503 -17.07 23.30 8.86
N GLN A 504 -16.20 24.16 9.36
CA GLN A 504 -15.98 24.32 10.80
C GLN A 504 -17.12 25.13 11.40
N ILE A 505 -17.83 24.55 12.34
CA ILE A 505 -18.91 25.23 13.05
C ILE A 505 -18.57 25.36 14.54
N GLN A 506 -18.92 26.53 15.11
CA GLN A 506 -18.82 26.82 16.53
C GLN A 506 -20.17 27.24 17.06
N PRO A 507 -20.39 27.26 18.40
CA PRO A 507 -21.65 27.70 18.96
C PRO A 507 -22.10 29.06 18.40
N GLY A 508 -23.35 29.10 17.91
CA GLY A 508 -23.93 30.23 17.20
C GLY A 508 -23.91 30.13 15.67
N ASN A 509 -23.05 29.29 15.06
CA ASN A 509 -23.07 29.07 13.62
C ASN A 509 -24.17 28.08 13.24
N TYR A 510 -24.96 28.40 12.21
CA TYR A 510 -25.99 27.51 11.63
C TYR A 510 -26.98 26.91 12.66
N GLY A 511 -27.13 27.52 13.83
CA GLY A 511 -27.95 27.00 14.92
C GLY A 511 -27.23 26.00 15.85
N TYR A 512 -25.96 25.69 15.63
CA TYR A 512 -25.20 24.83 16.53
C TYR A 512 -25.03 25.43 17.91
N CYS A 513 -25.25 24.63 18.95
CA CYS A 513 -24.94 24.96 20.34
C CYS A 513 -24.21 23.79 21.04
N ASN A 514 -23.53 24.09 22.15
CA ASN A 514 -22.83 23.10 22.97
C ASN A 514 -23.20 23.22 24.46
N THR A 515 -24.44 23.49 24.72
CA THR A 515 -24.97 23.69 26.09
C THR A 515 -25.55 22.43 26.72
N GLY A 516 -25.50 21.29 26.01
CA GLY A 516 -26.20 20.07 26.39
C GLY A 516 -27.67 20.02 25.98
N ALA A 517 -28.24 21.15 25.51
CA ALA A 517 -29.59 21.17 24.97
C ALA A 517 -29.64 20.71 23.52
N TRP A 518 -30.82 20.29 23.06
CA TRP A 518 -31.03 19.98 21.65
C TRP A 518 -31.04 21.26 20.80
N CYS A 519 -30.20 21.32 19.80
CA CYS A 519 -30.11 22.41 18.83
C CYS A 519 -30.31 21.88 17.43
N LYS A 520 -31.08 22.57 16.62
CA LYS A 520 -31.21 22.28 15.21
C LYS A 520 -30.12 23.00 14.44
N VAL A 521 -29.28 22.21 13.79
CA VAL A 521 -28.27 22.71 12.84
C VAL A 521 -28.85 22.68 11.44
N SER A 522 -28.71 23.77 10.68
CA SER A 522 -29.19 23.90 9.31
C SER A 522 -28.13 24.61 8.46
N ILE A 523 -27.43 23.87 7.61
CA ILE A 523 -26.30 24.37 6.82
C ILE A 523 -26.71 24.46 5.35
N PRO A 524 -26.66 25.65 4.70
CA PRO A 524 -26.92 25.77 3.29
C PRO A 524 -25.91 24.94 2.46
N ILE A 525 -26.40 24.15 1.50
CA ILE A 525 -25.57 23.34 0.62
C ILE A 525 -24.57 24.20 -0.17
N LYS A 526 -24.97 25.40 -0.57
CA LYS A 526 -24.08 26.34 -1.26
C LYS A 526 -22.80 26.67 -0.47
N ASP A 527 -22.84 26.59 0.88
CA ASP A 527 -21.66 26.89 1.71
C ASP A 527 -20.60 25.78 1.60
N PHE A 528 -21.02 24.52 1.44
CA PHE A 528 -20.10 23.41 1.11
C PHE A 528 -19.50 23.60 -0.29
N VAL A 529 -20.31 23.98 -1.28
CA VAL A 529 -19.83 24.25 -2.64
C VAL A 529 -18.88 25.45 -2.65
N ALA A 530 -19.17 26.50 -1.88
CA ALA A 530 -18.26 27.64 -1.73
C ALA A 530 -16.94 27.26 -1.06
N LYS A 531 -16.97 26.31 -0.10
CA LYS A 531 -15.78 25.78 0.57
C LYS A 531 -14.90 24.96 -0.38
N ASN A 532 -15.51 24.15 -1.24
CA ASN A 532 -14.81 23.42 -2.30
C ASN A 532 -15.62 23.46 -3.62
N PRO A 533 -15.30 24.38 -4.54
CA PRO A 533 -15.99 24.50 -5.83
C PRO A 533 -15.83 23.29 -6.76
N LYS A 534 -14.99 22.32 -6.41
CA LYS A 534 -14.82 21.09 -7.18
C LYS A 534 -15.81 19.99 -6.81
N LEU A 535 -16.64 20.20 -5.77
CA LEU A 535 -17.70 19.26 -5.42
C LEU A 535 -18.66 19.05 -6.59
N ASP A 536 -18.91 17.81 -6.94
CA ASP A 536 -19.92 17.42 -7.93
C ASP A 536 -21.14 16.82 -7.23
N LEU A 537 -22.14 17.64 -6.95
CA LEU A 537 -23.36 17.21 -6.26
C LEU A 537 -24.20 16.20 -7.06
N SER A 538 -23.87 15.90 -8.31
CA SER A 538 -24.47 14.79 -9.04
C SER A 538 -23.90 13.41 -8.62
N LEU A 539 -22.83 13.41 -7.80
CA LEU A 539 -22.09 12.23 -7.38
C LEU A 539 -21.78 12.28 -5.87
N VAL A 540 -22.76 12.56 -5.02
CA VAL A 540 -22.53 12.63 -3.56
C VAL A 540 -22.26 11.24 -3.00
N LEU A 541 -21.07 11.03 -2.45
CA LEU A 541 -20.59 9.78 -1.87
C LEU A 541 -20.87 9.71 -0.37
N SER A 542 -20.29 10.61 0.42
CA SER A 542 -20.62 10.78 1.83
C SER A 542 -21.63 11.91 1.99
N ARG A 543 -22.84 11.57 2.43
CA ARG A 543 -23.98 12.48 2.47
C ARG A 543 -24.00 13.33 3.73
N PHE A 544 -23.27 12.89 4.75
CA PHE A 544 -23.11 13.56 6.04
C PHE A 544 -21.83 13.05 6.71
N ALA A 545 -21.07 13.95 7.24
CA ALA A 545 -19.97 13.65 8.14
C ALA A 545 -19.96 14.63 9.30
N ILE A 546 -19.60 14.16 10.49
CA ILE A 546 -19.32 14.96 11.66
C ILE A 546 -17.95 14.56 12.21
N SER A 547 -17.10 15.54 12.48
CA SER A 547 -15.73 15.26 12.88
C SER A 547 -15.12 16.36 13.72
N ASP A 548 -13.99 16.05 14.32
CA ASP A 548 -13.06 17.03 14.88
C ASP A 548 -11.63 16.60 14.53
N VAL A 549 -11.12 17.10 13.42
CA VAL A 549 -9.70 16.96 13.09
C VAL A 549 -8.96 18.14 13.72
N TYR A 550 -8.19 17.87 14.74
CA TYR A 550 -7.59 18.85 15.64
C TYR A 550 -6.78 19.94 14.92
N SER A 551 -6.00 19.56 13.90
CA SER A 551 -5.25 20.54 13.10
C SER A 551 -6.14 21.50 12.32
N ARG A 552 -7.35 21.07 11.93
CA ARG A 552 -8.32 21.89 11.20
C ARG A 552 -9.16 22.76 12.14
N THR A 553 -9.49 22.27 13.32
CA THR A 553 -10.34 22.97 14.29
C THR A 553 -9.57 23.87 15.26
N GLY A 554 -8.24 23.86 15.16
CA GLY A 554 -7.33 24.68 15.99
C GLY A 554 -7.06 24.10 17.37
N LYS A 555 -7.22 22.78 17.53
CA LYS A 555 -6.85 22.05 18.74
C LYS A 555 -5.47 21.42 18.59
N ALA A 556 -4.79 21.16 19.71
CA ALA A 556 -3.52 20.46 19.71
C ALA A 556 -3.73 18.97 19.38
N ASN A 557 -2.78 18.36 18.66
CA ASN A 557 -2.76 16.92 18.50
C ASN A 557 -2.76 16.22 19.88
N ASN A 558 -3.35 15.04 19.95
CA ASN A 558 -3.52 14.30 21.21
C ASN A 558 -4.39 15.01 22.27
N SER A 559 -5.29 15.92 21.87
CA SER A 559 -6.24 16.56 22.79
C SER A 559 -7.19 15.57 23.48
N ASN A 560 -7.41 14.39 22.89
CA ASN A 560 -8.15 13.25 23.44
C ASN A 560 -9.52 13.62 24.03
N ILE A 561 -10.29 14.46 23.31
CA ILE A 561 -11.61 14.91 23.76
C ILE A 561 -12.61 13.79 23.53
N THR A 562 -13.15 13.25 24.63
CA THR A 562 -14.13 12.14 24.64
C THR A 562 -15.55 12.57 24.99
N THR A 563 -15.82 13.87 25.02
CA THR A 563 -17.16 14.40 25.27
C THR A 563 -18.13 13.88 24.22
N LYS A 564 -19.24 13.32 24.68
CA LYS A 564 -20.27 12.72 23.83
C LYS A 564 -21.06 13.76 23.04
N LEU A 565 -21.52 13.33 21.88
CA LEU A 565 -22.48 14.05 21.05
C LEU A 565 -23.66 13.12 20.77
N ILE A 566 -24.88 13.62 20.83
CA ILE A 566 -26.06 12.88 20.41
C ILE A 566 -26.64 13.59 19.20
N ILE A 567 -26.85 12.84 18.11
CA ILE A 567 -27.37 13.37 16.84
C ILE A 567 -28.65 12.65 16.44
N ASP A 568 -29.54 13.37 15.76
CA ASP A 568 -30.82 12.84 15.33
C ASP A 568 -31.40 13.60 14.13
N GLY A 569 -32.42 13.05 13.47
CA GLY A 569 -33.19 13.70 12.42
C GLY A 569 -32.31 14.28 11.29
N ILE A 570 -31.46 13.47 10.62
CA ILE A 570 -30.48 13.95 9.65
C ILE A 570 -31.07 13.88 8.24
N TYR A 571 -31.10 15.00 7.53
CA TYR A 571 -31.68 15.08 6.18
C TYR A 571 -31.18 16.28 5.38
N TRP A 572 -31.25 16.15 4.06
CA TRP A 572 -31.21 17.30 3.15
C TRP A 572 -32.62 17.74 2.82
N ALA A 573 -32.86 19.06 2.72
CA ALA A 573 -34.14 19.63 2.36
C ALA A 573 -33.99 20.82 1.39
N LYS A 574 -34.99 21.03 0.52
CA LYS A 574 -35.10 22.20 -0.36
C LYS A 574 -35.77 23.34 0.32
#